data_fe1e2b0be44f077ef11196ff11259495
#
_entry.id   fe1e2b0be44f077ef11196ff11259495
#
_cell.length_a   1.000
_cell.length_b   1.000
_cell.length_c   1.000
_cell.angle_alpha   90.00
_cell.angle_beta   90.00
_cell.angle_gamma   90.00
#
_symmetry.space_group_name_H-M   'P 1'
#
loop_
_entity.id
_entity.type
_entity.pdbx_description
1 polymer ?
#
loop_
_entity_poly.entity_id
_entity_poly.type
_entity_poly.pdbx_seq_one_letter_code
_entity_poly.pdbx_strand_id
1 'polypeptide(L)'
;MKMRIILPVLLALALTAAALVSFALKADGAAGVIVDAEAWARATPPGATTGAVYVTIANRGGAADRLLSVKSPAAGSAMLHETIEESGVSKMRETDGGIAPGAALEMKPGGAHIMLIGLTGPLKEGDTISVTLDFEKAGDMTVDAKVAGIGADGPVD
;
A
#
# COMPACT_ATOMS: atom_id res chain seq x y z
N MET A 1 32.76 4.43 -85.68
CA MET A 1 33.43 4.95 -84.48
C MET A 1 32.46 4.85 -83.34
N LYS A 2 32.77 4.04 -82.36
CA LYS A 2 31.83 3.57 -81.33
C LYS A 2 31.95 4.45 -80.08
N MET A 3 30.97 5.25 -79.81
CA MET A 3 30.87 6.08 -78.59
C MET A 3 30.25 5.24 -77.47
N ARG A 4 31.06 4.90 -76.49
CA ARG A 4 30.65 4.19 -75.30
C ARG A 4 30.19 5.24 -74.27
N ILE A 5 28.91 5.27 -74.05
CA ILE A 5 28.32 6.05 -72.96
C ILE A 5 28.50 5.27 -71.67
N ILE A 6 29.36 5.77 -70.82
CA ILE A 6 29.51 5.26 -69.46
C ILE A 6 28.44 5.97 -68.59
N LEU A 7 27.51 5.20 -68.16
CA LEU A 7 26.47 5.64 -67.21
C LEU A 7 27.05 5.64 -65.80
N PRO A 8 27.09 6.73 -65.08
CA PRO A 8 27.46 6.70 -63.69
C PRO A 8 26.28 6.18 -62.85
N VAL A 9 26.51 5.05 -62.24
CA VAL A 9 25.63 4.51 -61.22
C VAL A 9 25.70 5.43 -60.00
N LEU A 10 24.72 6.27 -59.87
CA LEU A 10 24.48 7.03 -58.64
C LEU A 10 24.03 6.05 -57.58
N LEU A 11 24.97 5.66 -56.73
CA LEU A 11 24.70 4.95 -55.51
C LEU A 11 23.99 5.93 -54.54
N ALA A 12 22.68 5.92 -54.56
CA ALA A 12 21.91 6.60 -53.57
C ALA A 12 22.08 5.92 -52.21
N LEU A 13 23.00 6.45 -51.41
CA LEU A 13 23.16 6.07 -50.03
C LEU A 13 21.93 6.60 -49.26
N ALA A 14 20.93 5.78 -49.18
CA ALA A 14 19.80 6.06 -48.28
C ALA A 14 20.30 6.00 -46.83
N LEU A 15 20.62 7.16 -46.26
CA LEU A 15 20.77 7.31 -44.84
C LEU A 15 19.38 7.03 -44.21
N THR A 16 19.14 5.80 -43.88
CA THR A 16 18.07 5.52 -42.91
C THR A 16 18.57 6.02 -41.57
N ALA A 17 18.16 7.23 -41.23
CA ALA A 17 18.21 7.71 -39.88
C ALA A 17 17.28 6.80 -39.07
N ALA A 18 17.84 5.73 -38.50
CA ALA A 18 17.22 4.99 -37.46
C ALA A 18 17.06 5.98 -36.26
N ALA A 19 15.91 6.63 -36.20
CA ALA A 19 15.49 7.30 -35.00
C ALA A 19 15.39 6.21 -33.95
N LEU A 20 16.44 6.05 -33.20
CA LEU A 20 16.42 5.38 -31.91
C LEU A 20 15.48 6.23 -31.06
N VAL A 21 14.20 5.94 -31.16
CA VAL A 21 13.27 6.30 -30.11
C VAL A 21 13.75 5.53 -28.89
N SER A 22 14.63 6.16 -28.14
CA SER A 22 14.89 5.76 -26.78
C SER A 22 13.56 5.91 -26.06
N PHE A 23 12.78 4.82 -26.07
CA PHE A 23 11.74 4.62 -25.10
C PHE A 23 12.51 4.56 -23.78
N ALA A 24 12.76 5.73 -23.21
CA ALA A 24 13.02 5.79 -21.80
C ALA A 24 11.79 5.11 -21.17
N LEU A 25 11.92 3.82 -20.83
CA LEU A 25 11.11 3.26 -19.79
C LEU A 25 11.38 4.20 -18.61
N LYS A 26 10.50 5.16 -18.44
CA LYS A 26 10.23 5.69 -17.15
C LYS A 26 9.87 4.44 -16.38
N ALA A 27 10.82 3.88 -15.68
CA ALA A 27 10.51 3.19 -14.46
C ALA A 27 9.84 4.29 -13.63
N ASP A 28 8.53 4.47 -13.81
CA ASP A 28 7.70 4.91 -12.75
C ASP A 28 8.05 3.91 -11.68
N GLY A 29 8.90 4.36 -10.74
CA GLY A 29 9.17 3.61 -9.56
C GLY A 29 7.80 3.41 -8.96
N ALA A 30 7.19 2.28 -9.30
CA ALA A 30 5.97 1.86 -8.69
C ALA A 30 6.22 2.11 -7.22
N ALA A 31 5.41 2.97 -6.62
CA ALA A 31 5.53 3.25 -5.22
C ALA A 31 5.66 1.88 -4.58
N GLY A 32 6.83 1.58 -4.05
CA GLY A 32 7.21 0.20 -3.69
C GLY A 32 6.56 -0.23 -2.39
N VAL A 33 5.41 0.35 -2.09
CA VAL A 33 4.57 -0.02 -0.95
C VAL A 33 3.89 -1.34 -1.25
N ILE A 34 4.11 -2.29 -0.38
CA ILE A 34 3.48 -3.60 -0.38
C ILE A 34 2.70 -3.72 0.93
N VAL A 35 1.43 -3.99 0.80
CA VAL A 35 0.58 -4.33 1.94
C VAL A 35 0.55 -5.85 2.07
N ASP A 36 0.82 -6.34 3.27
CA ASP A 36 0.79 -7.78 3.54
C ASP A 36 -0.63 -8.32 3.34
N ALA A 37 -0.71 -9.48 2.71
CA ALA A 37 -1.97 -10.19 2.49
C ALA A 37 -2.57 -10.76 3.80
N GLU A 38 -1.82 -10.80 4.89
CA GLU A 38 -2.24 -11.31 6.19
C GLU A 38 -2.84 -10.23 7.10
N ALA A 39 -3.55 -9.25 6.51
CA ALA A 39 -4.32 -8.30 7.29
C ALA A 39 -5.39 -9.02 8.14
N TRP A 40 -5.53 -8.61 9.38
CA TRP A 40 -6.50 -9.22 10.29
C TRP A 40 -7.13 -8.19 11.22
N ALA A 41 -8.29 -8.50 11.73
CA ALA A 41 -9.00 -7.69 12.70
C ALA A 41 -9.31 -8.53 13.94
N ARG A 42 -9.47 -7.90 15.07
CA ARG A 42 -9.91 -8.58 16.28
C ARG A 42 -11.43 -8.56 16.35
N ALA A 43 -12.05 -9.70 16.68
CA ALA A 43 -13.47 -9.77 16.94
C ALA A 43 -13.87 -8.82 18.07
N THR A 44 -15.09 -8.31 18.01
CA THR A 44 -15.62 -7.39 19.01
C THR A 44 -16.87 -7.97 19.68
N PRO A 45 -17.11 -7.64 20.97
CA PRO A 45 -18.36 -8.03 21.61
C PRO A 45 -19.57 -7.31 20.98
N PRO A 46 -20.77 -7.84 21.16
CA PRO A 46 -22.00 -7.14 20.76
C PRO A 46 -22.07 -5.74 21.40
N GLY A 47 -22.45 -4.75 20.60
CA GLY A 47 -22.56 -3.36 21.05
C GLY A 47 -21.24 -2.58 21.08
N ALA A 48 -20.12 -3.18 20.71
CA ALA A 48 -18.87 -2.43 20.53
C ALA A 48 -19.00 -1.40 19.42
N THR A 49 -18.54 -0.20 19.68
CA THR A 49 -18.52 0.92 18.72
C THR A 49 -17.19 1.11 18.04
N THR A 50 -16.15 0.43 18.53
CA THR A 50 -14.79 0.50 18.00
C THR A 50 -14.20 -0.89 17.76
N GLY A 51 -13.28 -0.99 16.81
CA GLY A 51 -12.52 -2.20 16.49
C GLY A 51 -11.11 -1.88 16.10
N ALA A 52 -10.27 -2.91 15.96
CA ALA A 52 -8.89 -2.76 15.58
C ALA A 52 -8.57 -3.68 14.40
N VAL A 53 -7.83 -3.13 13.43
CA VAL A 53 -7.26 -3.86 12.30
C VAL A 53 -5.75 -3.73 12.34
N TYR A 54 -5.08 -4.80 11.99
CA TYR A 54 -3.64 -4.92 11.96
C TYR A 54 -3.19 -5.37 10.57
N VAL A 55 -2.19 -4.72 10.05
CA VAL A 55 -1.62 -5.01 8.73
C VAL A 55 -0.14 -4.62 8.73
N THR A 56 0.67 -5.32 7.99
CA THR A 56 2.06 -4.92 7.75
C THR A 56 2.15 -4.22 6.40
N ILE A 57 2.72 -3.03 6.39
CA ILE A 57 2.92 -2.22 5.20
C ILE A 57 4.42 -2.01 5.03
N ALA A 58 5.00 -2.59 3.99
CA ALA A 58 6.42 -2.45 3.68
C ALA A 58 6.64 -1.49 2.51
N ASN A 59 7.55 -0.55 2.65
CA ASN A 59 7.99 0.29 1.54
C ASN A 59 9.29 -0.27 0.96
N ARG A 60 9.19 -0.96 -0.16
CA ARG A 60 10.34 -1.50 -0.91
C ARG A 60 10.82 -0.58 -2.04
N GLY A 61 10.21 0.59 -2.16
CA GLY A 61 10.60 1.62 -3.13
C GLY A 61 11.81 2.43 -2.68
N GLY A 62 12.29 3.29 -3.57
CA GLY A 62 13.41 4.20 -3.34
C GLY A 62 13.03 5.55 -2.71
N ALA A 63 11.74 5.80 -2.47
CA ALA A 63 11.23 7.04 -1.91
C ALA A 63 10.30 6.76 -0.73
N ALA A 64 10.27 7.66 0.25
CA ALA A 64 9.31 7.59 1.34
C ALA A 64 7.88 7.71 0.82
N ASP A 65 6.97 7.01 1.45
CA ASP A 65 5.52 7.13 1.23
C ASP A 65 4.81 7.37 2.57
N ARG A 66 3.55 7.67 2.51
CA ARG A 66 2.74 7.96 3.70
C ARG A 66 1.33 7.43 3.54
N LEU A 67 0.81 6.80 4.57
CA LEU A 67 -0.60 6.46 4.68
C LEU A 67 -1.39 7.71 5.07
N LEU A 68 -2.18 8.24 4.14
CA LEU A 68 -2.94 9.48 4.31
C LEU A 68 -4.28 9.24 5.01
N SER A 69 -4.97 8.17 4.63
CA SER A 69 -6.27 7.85 5.17
C SER A 69 -6.58 6.36 5.08
N VAL A 70 -7.53 5.94 5.89
CA VAL A 70 -8.05 4.57 5.90
C VAL A 70 -9.56 4.61 5.87
N LYS A 71 -10.17 3.67 5.15
CA LYS A 71 -11.63 3.52 5.04
C LYS A 71 -12.01 2.05 5.13
N SER A 72 -13.17 1.79 5.71
CA SER A 72 -13.79 0.46 5.72
C SER A 72 -15.31 0.58 5.73
N PRO A 73 -16.03 -0.24 4.93
CA PRO A 73 -17.48 -0.31 5.03
C PRO A 73 -18.00 -0.80 6.39
N ALA A 74 -17.14 -1.43 7.19
CA ALA A 74 -17.47 -1.93 8.53
C ALA A 74 -17.56 -0.84 9.59
N ALA A 75 -17.15 0.40 9.30
CA ALA A 75 -17.11 1.50 10.27
C ALA A 75 -17.42 2.85 9.63
N GLY A 76 -17.85 3.80 10.42
CA GLY A 76 -18.08 5.18 9.99
C GLY A 76 -16.81 5.95 9.70
N SER A 77 -15.72 5.64 10.40
CA SER A 77 -14.38 6.17 10.15
C SER A 77 -13.30 5.19 10.59
N ALA A 78 -12.08 5.39 10.07
CA ALA A 78 -10.90 4.62 10.44
C ALA A 78 -9.69 5.54 10.51
N MET A 79 -8.81 5.31 11.47
CA MET A 79 -7.61 6.12 11.71
C MET A 79 -6.43 5.23 12.08
N LEU A 80 -5.24 5.64 11.70
CA LEU A 80 -4.01 5.02 12.16
C LEU A 80 -3.66 5.57 13.54
N HIS A 81 -3.65 4.70 14.53
CA HIS A 81 -3.25 5.00 15.90
C HIS A 81 -2.01 4.22 16.29
N GLU A 82 -1.29 4.75 17.26
CA GLU A 82 -0.17 4.09 17.89
C GLU A 82 -0.36 4.13 19.40
N THR A 83 -0.13 3.00 20.05
CA THR A 83 -0.04 2.94 21.51
C THR A 83 1.40 3.24 21.91
N ILE A 84 1.59 4.29 22.69
CA ILE A 84 2.87 4.66 23.29
C ILE A 84 2.81 4.53 24.79
N GLU A 85 3.93 4.21 25.39
CA GLU A 85 4.06 4.22 26.86
C GLU A 85 4.82 5.47 27.28
N GLU A 86 4.19 6.30 28.08
CA GLU A 86 4.76 7.51 28.59
C GLU A 86 4.63 7.54 30.10
N SER A 87 5.78 7.51 30.80
CA SER A 87 5.83 7.49 32.27
C SER A 87 5.04 6.35 32.93
N GLY A 88 5.04 5.15 32.32
CA GLY A 88 4.33 3.98 32.81
C GLY A 88 2.81 4.01 32.51
N VAL A 89 2.34 4.92 31.69
CA VAL A 89 0.96 5.03 31.26
C VAL A 89 0.86 4.80 29.75
N SER A 90 0.05 3.84 29.33
CA SER A 90 -0.24 3.61 27.91
C SER A 90 -1.20 4.67 27.41
N LYS A 91 -0.81 5.35 26.33
CA LYS A 91 -1.62 6.36 25.62
C LYS A 91 -1.75 5.99 24.16
N MET A 92 -2.93 6.20 23.58
CA MET A 92 -3.14 6.13 22.14
C MET A 92 -3.01 7.54 21.55
N ARG A 93 -2.33 7.62 20.40
CA ARG A 93 -2.26 8.84 19.61
C ARG A 93 -2.38 8.51 18.13
N GLU A 94 -2.89 9.45 17.37
CA GLU A 94 -2.82 9.39 15.92
C GLU A 94 -1.36 9.56 15.46
N THR A 95 -0.95 8.79 14.47
CA THR A 95 0.40 8.87 13.89
C THR A 95 0.34 9.32 12.43
N ASP A 96 1.43 9.86 11.93
CA ASP A 96 1.50 10.46 10.60
C ASP A 96 1.57 9.44 9.45
N GLY A 97 1.67 8.16 9.73
CA GLY A 97 1.66 7.10 8.74
C GLY A 97 2.84 7.09 7.77
N GLY A 98 3.90 7.82 8.06
CA GLY A 98 5.10 7.88 7.22
C GLY A 98 5.88 6.57 7.20
N ILE A 99 6.30 6.13 6.00
CA ILE A 99 7.04 4.89 5.79
C ILE A 99 8.27 5.21 4.94
N ALA A 100 9.45 5.21 5.56
CA ALA A 100 10.71 5.47 4.88
C ALA A 100 11.04 4.37 3.85
N PRO A 101 11.89 4.67 2.84
CA PRO A 101 12.38 3.65 1.91
C PRO A 101 13.03 2.49 2.65
N GLY A 102 12.65 1.26 2.32
CA GLY A 102 13.16 0.04 2.96
C GLY A 102 12.63 -0.23 4.37
N ALA A 103 11.76 0.64 4.91
CA ALA A 103 11.12 0.44 6.21
C ALA A 103 9.78 -0.28 6.08
N ALA A 104 9.26 -0.76 7.21
CA ALA A 104 7.93 -1.32 7.31
C ALA A 104 7.19 -0.70 8.51
N LEU A 105 5.89 -0.46 8.32
CA LEU A 105 4.97 -0.16 9.39
C LEU A 105 4.27 -1.46 9.79
N GLU A 106 4.72 -2.05 10.88
CA GLU A 106 4.13 -3.27 11.44
C GLU A 106 3.07 -2.92 12.47
N MET A 107 1.85 -3.33 12.22
CA MET A 107 0.75 -3.14 13.15
C MET A 107 0.53 -4.41 13.97
N LYS A 108 0.38 -4.23 15.26
CA LYS A 108 0.17 -5.32 16.20
C LYS A 108 -0.53 -4.87 17.48
N PRO A 109 -1.18 -5.77 18.20
CA PRO A 109 -1.75 -5.45 19.50
C PRO A 109 -0.72 -4.81 20.43
N GLY A 110 -1.10 -3.71 21.07
CA GLY A 110 -0.21 -2.93 21.94
C GLY A 110 0.75 -1.98 21.21
N GLY A 111 0.72 -1.93 19.89
CA GLY A 111 1.51 -1.02 19.05
C GLY A 111 0.64 -0.19 18.11
N ALA A 112 1.14 0.00 16.88
CA ALA A 112 0.37 0.64 15.82
C ALA A 112 -0.81 -0.24 15.42
N HIS A 113 -1.92 0.39 15.06
CA HIS A 113 -3.14 -0.28 14.61
C HIS A 113 -4.05 0.70 13.86
N ILE A 114 -4.91 0.16 13.01
CA ILE A 114 -6.01 0.93 12.44
C ILE A 114 -7.20 0.82 13.39
N MET A 115 -7.59 1.92 13.97
CA MET A 115 -8.78 2.00 14.81
C MET A 115 -10.00 2.26 13.94
N LEU A 116 -10.96 1.35 13.99
CA LEU A 116 -12.28 1.51 13.39
C LEU A 116 -13.21 2.18 14.41
N ILE A 117 -13.92 3.22 13.99
CA ILE A 117 -14.78 4.03 14.84
C ILE A 117 -16.18 4.06 14.23
N GLY A 118 -17.20 3.86 15.08
CA GLY A 118 -18.57 3.78 14.62
C GLY A 118 -18.83 2.50 13.81
N LEU A 119 -18.54 1.35 14.42
CA LEU A 119 -18.80 0.06 13.78
C LEU A 119 -20.27 -0.06 13.38
N THR A 120 -20.53 -0.54 12.16
CA THR A 120 -21.89 -0.81 11.65
C THR A 120 -22.51 -2.06 12.26
N GLY A 121 -21.70 -2.90 12.89
CA GLY A 121 -22.09 -4.11 13.60
C GLY A 121 -20.86 -4.75 14.26
N PRO A 122 -21.05 -5.78 15.10
CA PRO A 122 -19.93 -6.46 15.73
C PRO A 122 -19.07 -7.16 14.67
N LEU A 123 -17.76 -7.12 14.84
CA LEU A 123 -16.82 -7.93 14.07
C LEU A 123 -16.86 -9.34 14.64
N LYS A 124 -17.29 -10.30 13.83
CA LYS A 124 -17.44 -11.70 14.26
C LYS A 124 -16.26 -12.51 13.78
N GLU A 125 -15.72 -13.35 14.64
CA GLU A 125 -14.67 -14.31 14.28
C GLU A 125 -15.08 -15.12 13.04
N GLY A 126 -14.17 -15.24 12.09
CA GLY A 126 -14.37 -15.92 10.80
C GLY A 126 -14.92 -15.02 9.68
N ASP A 127 -15.41 -13.83 10.00
CA ASP A 127 -15.79 -12.85 8.97
C ASP A 127 -14.55 -12.25 8.30
N THR A 128 -14.78 -11.60 7.18
CA THR A 128 -13.77 -10.80 6.47
C THR A 128 -14.30 -9.38 6.27
N ILE A 129 -13.46 -8.39 6.54
CA ILE A 129 -13.79 -6.99 6.29
C ILE A 129 -12.79 -6.38 5.32
N SER A 130 -13.27 -5.56 4.39
CA SER A 130 -12.41 -4.81 3.47
C SER A 130 -11.92 -3.53 4.11
N VAL A 131 -10.64 -3.24 3.93
CA VAL A 131 -9.98 -2.01 4.37
C VAL A 131 -9.25 -1.38 3.21
N THR A 132 -9.55 -0.14 2.89
CA THR A 132 -8.87 0.63 1.85
C THR A 132 -7.88 1.58 2.51
N LEU A 133 -6.63 1.46 2.10
CA LEU A 133 -5.49 2.25 2.54
C LEU A 133 -5.16 3.23 1.41
N ASP A 134 -5.21 4.52 1.68
CA ASP A 134 -4.88 5.59 0.73
C ASP A 134 -3.47 6.12 1.01
N PHE A 135 -2.56 5.91 0.09
CA PHE A 135 -1.16 6.33 0.18
C PHE A 135 -0.90 7.57 -0.67
N GLU A 136 -0.01 8.43 -0.20
CA GLU A 136 0.37 9.68 -0.88
C GLU A 136 0.92 9.42 -2.30
N LYS A 137 1.72 8.38 -2.49
CA LYS A 137 2.35 8.04 -3.77
C LYS A 137 1.82 6.75 -4.38
N ALA A 138 1.62 5.70 -3.57
CA ALA A 138 1.12 4.42 -4.06
C ALA A 138 -0.38 4.46 -4.41
N GLY A 139 -1.14 5.46 -3.90
CA GLY A 139 -2.58 5.54 -4.10
C GLY A 139 -3.37 4.55 -3.25
N ASP A 140 -4.59 4.24 -3.67
CA ASP A 140 -5.50 3.37 -2.94
C ASP A 140 -5.11 1.89 -3.09
N MET A 141 -5.02 1.21 -1.96
CA MET A 141 -4.84 -0.24 -1.86
C MET A 141 -5.90 -0.83 -0.95
N THR A 142 -6.65 -1.80 -1.44
CA THR A 142 -7.67 -2.49 -0.64
C THR A 142 -7.17 -3.86 -0.25
N VAL A 143 -7.29 -4.18 1.03
CA VAL A 143 -6.96 -5.48 1.61
C VAL A 143 -8.17 -6.04 2.35
N ASP A 144 -8.25 -7.35 2.38
CA ASP A 144 -9.27 -8.07 3.13
C ASP A 144 -8.65 -8.56 4.44
N ALA A 145 -9.20 -8.08 5.55
CA ALA A 145 -8.78 -8.45 6.89
C ALA A 145 -9.69 -9.55 7.44
N LYS A 146 -9.11 -10.71 7.75
CA LYS A 146 -9.83 -11.77 8.46
C LYS A 146 -10.07 -11.41 9.90
N VAL A 147 -11.26 -11.65 10.39
CA VAL A 147 -11.59 -11.40 11.81
C VAL A 147 -11.17 -12.59 12.65
N ALA A 148 -10.17 -12.40 13.47
CA ALA A 148 -9.67 -13.36 14.44
C ALA A 148 -10.47 -13.26 15.75
N GLY A 149 -10.26 -14.22 16.65
CA GLY A 149 -10.92 -14.24 17.96
C GLY A 149 -10.70 -12.98 18.80
N ILE A 150 -11.58 -12.74 19.76
CA ILE A 150 -11.57 -11.54 20.61
C ILE A 150 -10.28 -11.37 21.42
N GLY A 151 -9.61 -12.47 21.74
CA GLY A 151 -8.32 -12.50 22.47
C GLY A 151 -7.12 -12.79 21.58
N ALA A 152 -7.28 -12.76 20.25
CA ALA A 152 -6.20 -13.07 19.32
C ALA A 152 -5.06 -12.05 19.38
N ASP A 153 -3.83 -12.52 19.30
CA ASP A 153 -2.62 -11.70 19.24
C ASP A 153 -1.95 -11.74 17.85
N GLY A 154 -2.59 -12.38 16.88
CA GLY A 154 -2.12 -12.52 15.51
C GLY A 154 -3.22 -12.93 14.53
N PRO A 155 -2.88 -13.02 13.24
CA PRO A 155 -3.81 -13.49 12.21
C PRO A 155 -4.22 -14.94 12.47
N VAL A 156 -5.33 -15.34 11.88
CA VAL A 156 -5.78 -16.75 11.85
C VAL A 156 -5.38 -17.37 10.51
N ASP A 157 -4.96 -18.61 10.57
CA ASP A 157 -4.60 -19.43 9.39
C ASP A 157 -5.83 -19.74 8.51
#